data_7a2fa0b00bebad5e6922b10f4f678dba
#
_entry.id   7a2fa0b00bebad5e6922b10f4f678dba
#
_cell.length_a   1.000
_cell.length_b   1.000
_cell.length_c   1.000
_cell.angle_alpha   90.00
_cell.angle_beta   90.00
_cell.angle_gamma   90.00
#
_symmetry.space_group_name_H-M   'P 1'
#
loop_
_entity.id
_entity.type
_entity.pdbx_description
1 polymer ?
#
loop_
_entity_poly.entity_id
_entity_poly.type
_entity_poly.pdbx_seq_one_letter_code
_entity_poly.pdbx_strand_id
1 'polypeptide(L)'
;MIDFQLFAQIKTCYEQKGLKPAQIARELSLDPRTVAKWIQENHFRKRASVQRPSKLDPFKPSIVRMLETHPYSAAQILQRIREEGFDGRYSIVKDYVRKVRPKRQPAFLKLAFAPGECAQVDWGSFGSVSVGSSSRRLSFFVMVLCYSRMMYLEFTVSQTMEHFLACHQNAFDYFGSVPRKIMVDNLKSAVLRRITGEAPVLNPTYLDFANTYGFTIAPCNVRAGNEKGRVENGVGYAKKNFLAGLDIPNFEALNPAARIWLNEVANVRIHGETRKKPIDLLKEEKPHLLPLPPHCFDIANVTQARASSLFRIALDSNHYSVPAPIRRGAPHPQGISGQALHLS
;
A
#
# COMPACT_ATOMS: atom_id res chain seq x y z
N MET A 1 -10.04 -38.86 14.62
CA MET A 1 -8.81 -39.67 14.40
C MET A 1 -8.13 -39.78 15.75
N ILE A 2 -7.74 -40.98 16.20
CA ILE A 2 -7.07 -41.15 17.50
C ILE A 2 -5.63 -40.67 17.36
N ASP A 3 -5.21 -39.76 18.23
CA ASP A 3 -3.83 -39.30 18.41
C ASP A 3 -3.18 -40.01 19.63
N PHE A 4 -1.92 -39.71 19.89
CA PHE A 4 -1.19 -40.30 21.03
C PHE A 4 -1.84 -39.92 22.38
N GLN A 5 -2.34 -38.72 22.54
CA GLN A 5 -2.95 -38.26 23.78
C GLN A 5 -4.23 -39.03 24.09
N LEU A 6 -5.10 -39.18 23.09
CA LEU A 6 -6.33 -39.96 23.22
C LEU A 6 -6.05 -41.46 23.45
N PHE A 7 -5.03 -42.00 22.79
CA PHE A 7 -4.55 -43.38 23.05
C PHE A 7 -4.11 -43.55 24.50
N ALA A 8 -3.30 -42.65 25.03
CA ALA A 8 -2.86 -42.68 26.41
C ALA A 8 -4.03 -42.60 27.39
N GLN A 9 -5.02 -41.73 27.11
CA GLN A 9 -6.25 -41.64 27.93
C GLN A 9 -7.08 -42.93 27.91
N ILE A 10 -7.25 -43.56 26.75
CA ILE A 10 -7.92 -44.88 26.65
C ILE A 10 -7.22 -45.92 27.54
N LYS A 11 -5.89 -45.98 27.44
CA LYS A 11 -5.08 -46.93 28.25
C LYS A 11 -5.21 -46.65 29.75
N THR A 12 -5.08 -45.40 30.17
CA THR A 12 -5.23 -44.97 31.56
C THR A 12 -6.62 -45.32 32.09
N CYS A 13 -7.68 -45.06 31.35
CA CYS A 13 -9.06 -45.38 31.73
C CYS A 13 -9.26 -46.91 31.87
N TYR A 14 -8.66 -47.70 30.99
CA TYR A 14 -8.77 -49.14 31.03
C TYR A 14 -7.91 -49.79 32.15
N GLU A 15 -6.60 -49.46 32.19
CA GLU A 15 -5.59 -50.12 33.04
C GLU A 15 -5.61 -49.61 34.49
N GLN A 16 -5.83 -48.28 34.68
CA GLN A 16 -5.78 -47.68 36.01
C GLN A 16 -7.16 -47.53 36.64
N LYS A 17 -8.17 -47.10 35.84
CA LYS A 17 -9.53 -46.90 36.37
C LYS A 17 -10.46 -48.14 36.26
N GLY A 18 -10.00 -49.19 35.57
CA GLY A 18 -10.75 -50.44 35.41
C GLY A 18 -12.05 -50.30 34.61
N LEU A 19 -12.19 -49.25 33.78
CA LEU A 19 -13.43 -48.96 33.04
C LEU A 19 -13.62 -49.96 31.87
N LYS A 20 -14.87 -50.37 31.63
CA LYS A 20 -15.23 -51.19 30.47
C LYS A 20 -15.18 -50.37 29.18
N PRO A 21 -14.89 -50.97 28.00
CA PRO A 21 -14.76 -50.26 26.71
C PRO A 21 -15.96 -49.33 26.37
N ALA A 22 -17.20 -49.76 26.73
CA ALA A 22 -18.38 -48.98 26.54
C ALA A 22 -18.45 -47.72 27.42
N GLN A 23 -17.89 -47.78 28.65
CA GLN A 23 -17.81 -46.61 29.55
C GLN A 23 -16.76 -45.62 29.08
N ILE A 24 -15.59 -46.10 28.66
CA ILE A 24 -14.54 -45.28 28.09
C ILE A 24 -15.03 -44.56 26.78
N ALA A 25 -15.78 -45.29 25.97
CA ALA A 25 -16.37 -44.75 24.77
C ALA A 25 -17.33 -43.56 25.04
N ARG A 26 -18.14 -43.66 26.10
CA ARG A 26 -19.01 -42.56 26.55
C ARG A 26 -18.22 -41.39 27.12
N GLU A 27 -17.22 -41.66 27.99
CA GLU A 27 -16.40 -40.61 28.64
C GLU A 27 -15.59 -39.82 27.62
N LEU A 28 -15.05 -40.48 26.63
CA LEU A 28 -14.21 -39.85 25.60
C LEU A 28 -14.94 -39.51 24.28
N SER A 29 -16.27 -39.70 24.24
CA SER A 29 -17.09 -39.47 23.03
C SER A 29 -16.59 -40.20 21.79
N LEU A 30 -16.20 -41.47 21.97
CA LEU A 30 -15.66 -42.34 20.93
C LEU A 30 -16.59 -43.52 20.61
N ASP A 31 -16.39 -44.12 19.44
CA ASP A 31 -17.06 -45.36 19.09
C ASP A 31 -16.52 -46.53 19.92
N PRO A 32 -17.35 -47.36 20.57
CA PRO A 32 -16.94 -48.51 21.41
C PRO A 32 -16.02 -49.49 20.70
N ARG A 33 -16.22 -49.74 19.41
CA ARG A 33 -15.37 -50.62 18.59
C ARG A 33 -13.96 -50.05 18.43
N THR A 34 -13.89 -48.73 18.28
CA THR A 34 -12.61 -48.02 18.20
C THR A 34 -11.87 -48.14 19.51
N VAL A 35 -12.53 -47.94 20.65
CA VAL A 35 -11.94 -48.08 21.98
C VAL A 35 -11.46 -49.52 22.21
N ALA A 36 -12.30 -50.55 21.94
CA ALA A 36 -11.93 -51.95 22.07
C ALA A 36 -10.69 -52.33 21.26
N LYS A 37 -10.60 -51.83 20.03
CA LYS A 37 -9.41 -52.01 19.18
C LYS A 37 -8.15 -51.42 19.80
N TRP A 38 -8.20 -50.16 20.29
CA TRP A 38 -7.02 -49.50 20.85
C TRP A 38 -6.63 -50.00 22.24
N ILE A 39 -7.52 -50.66 22.98
CA ILE A 39 -7.20 -51.36 24.22
C ILE A 39 -6.29 -52.59 23.94
N GLN A 40 -6.51 -53.29 22.82
CA GLN A 40 -5.71 -54.44 22.43
C GLN A 40 -4.33 -54.07 21.88
N GLU A 41 -4.16 -52.82 21.39
CA GLU A 41 -2.86 -52.39 20.85
C GLU A 41 -1.88 -52.05 21.99
N ASN A 42 -0.71 -52.64 22.00
CA ASN A 42 0.33 -52.39 23.03
C ASN A 42 1.10 -51.08 22.81
N HIS A 43 1.13 -50.59 21.56
CA HIS A 43 1.85 -49.36 21.17
C HIS A 43 1.02 -48.49 20.26
N PHE A 44 1.12 -47.16 20.46
CA PHE A 44 0.52 -46.24 19.53
C PHE A 44 1.23 -46.27 18.18
N ARG A 45 0.53 -46.60 17.13
CA ARG A 45 1.01 -46.49 15.74
C ARG A 45 0.16 -45.47 14.98
N LYS A 46 0.78 -44.38 14.59
CA LYS A 46 0.12 -43.45 13.69
C LYS A 46 -0.19 -44.17 12.38
N ARG A 47 -1.45 -44.16 11.95
CA ARG A 47 -1.86 -44.78 10.69
C ARG A 47 -1.02 -44.17 9.57
N ALA A 48 -0.15 -44.93 8.95
CA ALA A 48 0.60 -44.52 7.78
C ALA A 48 -0.42 -44.28 6.64
N SER A 49 -0.42 -43.08 6.08
CA SER A 49 -1.18 -42.86 4.85
C SER A 49 -0.46 -43.64 3.74
N VAL A 50 -1.13 -44.61 3.18
CA VAL A 50 -0.63 -45.28 1.96
C VAL A 50 -0.59 -44.24 0.86
N GLN A 51 0.61 -43.82 0.47
CA GLN A 51 0.78 -42.93 -0.68
C GLN A 51 0.39 -43.73 -1.94
N ARG A 52 -0.75 -43.38 -2.49
CA ARG A 52 -1.15 -43.97 -3.79
C ARG A 52 -0.27 -43.36 -4.88
N PRO A 53 0.24 -44.14 -5.83
CA PRO A 53 1.00 -43.63 -6.96
C PRO A 53 0.16 -42.61 -7.74
N SER A 54 0.78 -41.49 -8.08
CA SER A 54 0.14 -40.43 -8.84
C SER A 54 0.44 -40.62 -10.33
N LYS A 55 -0.53 -40.33 -11.20
CA LYS A 55 -0.31 -40.25 -12.66
C LYS A 55 0.84 -39.30 -13.04
N LEU A 56 1.17 -38.34 -12.15
CA LEU A 56 2.26 -37.39 -12.36
C LEU A 56 3.65 -37.97 -12.05
N ASP A 57 3.74 -39.08 -11.30
CA ASP A 57 5.01 -39.59 -10.81
C ASP A 57 6.06 -39.85 -11.91
N PRO A 58 5.73 -40.42 -13.07
CA PRO A 58 6.66 -40.60 -14.16
C PRO A 58 7.23 -39.29 -14.73
N PHE A 59 6.46 -38.20 -14.66
CA PHE A 59 6.79 -36.90 -15.25
C PHE A 59 7.51 -35.95 -14.27
N LYS A 60 7.59 -36.30 -12.98
CA LYS A 60 8.22 -35.44 -11.95
C LYS A 60 9.68 -35.07 -12.27
N PRO A 61 10.55 -35.98 -12.73
CA PRO A 61 11.92 -35.62 -13.09
C PRO A 61 12.01 -34.62 -14.22
N SER A 62 11.15 -34.77 -15.26
CA SER A 62 11.06 -33.84 -16.38
C SER A 62 10.60 -32.45 -15.92
N ILE A 63 9.59 -32.38 -15.04
CA ILE A 63 9.12 -31.13 -14.45
C ILE A 63 10.21 -30.41 -13.67
N VAL A 64 10.96 -31.12 -12.84
CA VAL A 64 12.06 -30.53 -12.04
C VAL A 64 13.12 -29.94 -12.97
N ARG A 65 13.57 -30.68 -13.97
CA ARG A 65 14.55 -30.21 -14.96
C ARG A 65 14.07 -28.97 -15.70
N MET A 66 12.79 -28.94 -16.11
CA MET A 66 12.20 -27.74 -16.75
C MET A 66 12.21 -26.52 -15.84
N LEU A 67 11.95 -26.70 -14.54
CA LEU A 67 11.95 -25.59 -13.56
C LEU A 67 13.35 -25.09 -13.19
N GLU A 68 14.38 -25.94 -13.33
CA GLU A 68 15.77 -25.55 -13.12
C GLU A 68 16.33 -24.74 -14.29
N THR A 69 15.91 -25.08 -15.51
CA THR A 69 16.41 -24.41 -16.73
C THR A 69 15.68 -23.10 -17.03
N HIS A 70 14.36 -23.05 -16.83
CA HIS A 70 13.55 -21.88 -17.19
C HIS A 70 12.39 -21.67 -16.20
N PRO A 71 11.92 -20.42 -15.98
CA PRO A 71 10.83 -20.10 -15.08
C PRO A 71 9.45 -20.43 -15.68
N TYR A 72 9.25 -21.62 -16.24
CA TYR A 72 7.98 -22.03 -16.85
C TYR A 72 6.81 -21.94 -15.88
N SER A 73 5.66 -21.48 -16.37
CA SER A 73 4.39 -21.56 -15.65
C SER A 73 3.89 -22.99 -15.56
N ALA A 74 3.04 -23.30 -14.57
CA ALA A 74 2.43 -24.63 -14.47
C ALA A 74 1.60 -25.01 -15.71
N ALA A 75 1.05 -24.02 -16.44
CA ALA A 75 0.32 -24.26 -17.70
C ALA A 75 1.28 -24.67 -18.83
N GLN A 76 2.41 -23.99 -18.97
CA GLN A 76 3.42 -24.35 -19.96
C GLN A 76 4.04 -25.74 -19.68
N ILE A 77 4.25 -26.07 -18.41
CA ILE A 77 4.72 -27.40 -18.01
C ILE A 77 3.68 -28.46 -18.35
N LEU A 78 2.39 -28.22 -18.07
CA LEU A 78 1.32 -29.14 -18.43
C LEU A 78 1.29 -29.40 -19.94
N GLN A 79 1.42 -28.35 -20.75
CA GLN A 79 1.45 -28.50 -22.20
C GLN A 79 2.57 -29.44 -22.65
N ARG A 80 3.79 -29.27 -22.14
CA ARG A 80 4.98 -30.07 -22.50
C ARG A 80 4.86 -31.53 -22.05
N ILE A 81 4.41 -31.79 -20.80
CA ILE A 81 4.26 -33.15 -20.32
C ILE A 81 3.07 -33.89 -20.97
N ARG A 82 2.09 -33.16 -21.55
CA ARG A 82 1.05 -33.76 -22.40
C ARG A 82 1.63 -34.30 -23.68
N GLU A 83 2.61 -33.64 -24.27
CA GLU A 83 3.34 -34.15 -25.44
C GLU A 83 4.16 -35.40 -25.08
N GLU A 84 4.54 -35.54 -23.81
CA GLU A 84 5.20 -36.75 -23.25
C GLU A 84 4.18 -37.83 -22.83
N GLY A 85 2.85 -37.63 -23.02
CA GLY A 85 1.79 -38.62 -22.76
C GLY A 85 1.06 -38.43 -21.41
N PHE A 86 1.17 -37.30 -20.70
CA PHE A 86 0.40 -37.05 -19.49
C PHE A 86 -1.06 -36.72 -19.76
N ASP A 87 -1.99 -37.52 -19.22
CA ASP A 87 -3.44 -37.39 -19.38
C ASP A 87 -4.16 -36.80 -18.14
N GLY A 88 -3.39 -36.31 -17.16
CA GLY A 88 -3.93 -35.82 -15.90
C GLY A 88 -4.43 -34.37 -15.93
N ARG A 89 -5.05 -33.95 -14.82
CA ARG A 89 -5.61 -32.59 -14.68
C ARG A 89 -4.56 -31.55 -14.30
N TYR A 90 -4.81 -30.30 -14.73
CA TYR A 90 -3.96 -29.14 -14.42
C TYR A 90 -3.69 -28.95 -12.92
N SER A 91 -4.70 -29.20 -12.06
CA SER A 91 -4.56 -29.01 -10.61
C SER A 91 -3.43 -29.83 -10.01
N ILE A 92 -3.22 -31.07 -10.47
CA ILE A 92 -2.16 -31.95 -9.98
C ILE A 92 -0.78 -31.38 -10.33
N VAL A 93 -0.61 -30.89 -11.56
CA VAL A 93 0.63 -30.26 -12.02
C VAL A 93 0.90 -28.96 -11.27
N LYS A 94 -0.13 -28.09 -11.15
CA LYS A 94 -0.04 -26.83 -10.41
C LYS A 94 0.41 -27.03 -8.96
N ASP A 95 -0.19 -28.00 -8.26
CA ASP A 95 0.12 -28.28 -6.87
C ASP A 95 1.54 -28.84 -6.70
N TYR A 96 1.97 -29.71 -7.63
CA TYR A 96 3.34 -30.23 -7.64
C TYR A 96 4.36 -29.14 -7.94
N VAL A 97 4.15 -28.34 -9.00
CA VAL A 97 5.01 -27.19 -9.35
C VAL A 97 5.12 -26.20 -8.20
N ARG A 98 4.03 -25.91 -7.47
CA ARG A 98 4.05 -25.05 -6.28
C ARG A 98 4.95 -25.60 -5.17
N LYS A 99 5.04 -26.94 -5.01
CA LYS A 99 5.86 -27.59 -3.99
C LYS A 99 7.35 -27.60 -4.36
N VAL A 100 7.66 -27.86 -5.64
CA VAL A 100 9.05 -28.08 -6.12
C VAL A 100 9.71 -26.81 -6.60
N ARG A 101 8.93 -25.80 -7.00
CA ARG A 101 9.48 -24.54 -7.50
C ARG A 101 10.35 -23.89 -6.42
N PRO A 102 11.65 -23.64 -6.71
CA PRO A 102 12.51 -22.94 -5.78
C PRO A 102 11.86 -21.62 -5.38
N LYS A 103 11.58 -21.44 -4.13
CA LYS A 103 11.13 -20.14 -3.61
C LYS A 103 12.35 -19.22 -3.67
N ARG A 104 12.55 -18.55 -4.80
CA ARG A 104 13.44 -17.39 -4.85
C ARG A 104 12.80 -16.34 -3.94
N GLN A 105 13.23 -16.30 -2.71
CA GLN A 105 13.03 -15.13 -1.88
C GLN A 105 14.13 -14.16 -2.31
N PRO A 106 13.83 -13.13 -3.13
CA PRO A 106 14.81 -12.09 -3.35
C PRO A 106 15.13 -11.51 -1.97
N ALA A 107 16.42 -11.46 -1.62
CA ALA A 107 16.86 -10.76 -0.43
C ALA A 107 16.51 -9.29 -0.61
N PHE A 108 15.41 -8.83 -0.03
CA PHE A 108 15.06 -7.43 -0.03
C PHE A 108 15.88 -6.73 1.06
N LEU A 109 16.74 -5.82 0.64
CA LEU A 109 17.41 -4.92 1.57
C LEU A 109 16.32 -4.03 2.19
N LYS A 110 16.09 -4.21 3.49
CA LYS A 110 15.14 -3.37 4.21
C LYS A 110 15.79 -2.01 4.43
N LEU A 111 15.29 -1.00 3.73
CA LEU A 111 15.79 0.36 3.88
C LEU A 111 15.57 0.82 5.32
N ALA A 112 16.63 1.14 6.03
CA ALA A 112 16.59 1.87 7.29
C ALA A 112 16.78 3.36 7.00
N PHE A 113 16.04 4.21 7.70
CA PHE A 113 16.14 5.67 7.59
C PHE A 113 16.42 6.27 8.95
N ALA A 114 17.31 7.23 8.98
CA ALA A 114 17.57 8.05 10.17
C ALA A 114 16.36 8.95 10.48
N PRO A 115 16.24 9.45 11.73
CA PRO A 115 15.21 10.42 12.08
C PRO A 115 15.28 11.66 11.18
N GLY A 116 14.15 12.13 10.69
CA GLY A 116 14.02 13.31 9.83
C GLY A 116 14.55 13.14 8.39
N GLU A 117 15.12 11.98 8.05
CA GLU A 117 15.76 11.78 6.75
C GLU A 117 14.77 11.77 5.61
N CYS A 118 13.67 11.06 5.73
CA CYS A 118 12.84 10.76 4.56
C CYS A 118 11.35 10.64 4.90
N ALA A 119 10.49 11.11 3.99
CA ALA A 119 9.10 10.73 3.88
C ALA A 119 8.82 10.05 2.54
N GLN A 120 7.80 9.23 2.49
CA GLN A 120 7.27 8.63 1.26
C GLN A 120 5.87 9.16 0.98
N VAL A 121 5.57 9.47 -0.27
CA VAL A 121 4.25 9.94 -0.71
C VAL A 121 3.67 9.07 -1.81
N ASP A 122 2.36 8.90 -1.78
CA ASP A 122 1.60 8.18 -2.79
C ASP A 122 0.17 8.66 -2.89
N TRP A 123 -0.45 8.38 -4.06
CA TRP A 123 -1.87 8.52 -4.28
C TRP A 123 -2.58 7.17 -4.14
N GLY A 124 -3.68 7.19 -3.42
CA GLY A 124 -4.66 6.10 -3.42
C GLY A 124 -5.94 6.52 -4.16
N SER A 125 -6.76 5.55 -4.51
CA SER A 125 -8.11 5.78 -5.00
C SER A 125 -9.08 4.80 -4.35
N PHE A 126 -10.31 5.27 -4.08
CA PHE A 126 -11.34 4.48 -3.43
C PHE A 126 -12.74 4.93 -3.87
N GLY A 127 -13.39 4.10 -4.71
CA GLY A 127 -14.76 4.37 -5.15
C GLY A 127 -14.95 5.73 -5.84
N SER A 128 -16.13 6.26 -5.72
CA SER A 128 -16.53 7.59 -6.18
C SER A 128 -17.40 8.29 -5.13
N VAL A 129 -17.39 9.60 -5.16
CA VAL A 129 -18.17 10.46 -4.26
C VAL A 129 -18.97 11.47 -5.05
N SER A 130 -20.14 11.85 -4.57
CA SER A 130 -20.94 12.92 -5.15
C SER A 130 -20.37 14.28 -4.76
N VAL A 131 -20.09 15.12 -5.75
CA VAL A 131 -19.68 16.51 -5.59
C VAL A 131 -20.68 17.38 -6.37
N GLY A 132 -21.57 18.04 -5.67
CA GLY A 132 -22.72 18.70 -6.28
C GLY A 132 -23.59 17.68 -7.03
N SER A 133 -23.88 17.95 -8.32
CA SER A 133 -24.67 17.08 -9.21
C SER A 133 -23.84 15.99 -9.92
N SER A 134 -22.51 15.95 -9.71
CA SER A 134 -21.59 15.06 -10.44
C SER A 134 -20.98 14.02 -9.53
N SER A 135 -20.83 12.77 -10.02
CA SER A 135 -20.04 11.74 -9.35
C SER A 135 -18.59 11.83 -9.81
N ARG A 136 -17.66 11.94 -8.87
CA ARG A 136 -16.22 12.01 -9.14
C ARG A 136 -15.47 10.88 -8.45
N ARG A 137 -14.43 10.37 -9.10
CA ARG A 137 -13.53 9.37 -8.48
C ARG A 137 -12.84 9.99 -7.27
N LEU A 138 -12.97 9.32 -6.12
CA LEU A 138 -12.32 9.75 -4.91
C LEU A 138 -10.84 9.37 -4.95
N SER A 139 -9.99 10.36 -4.82
CA SER A 139 -8.55 10.20 -4.65
C SER A 139 -8.16 10.60 -3.23
N PHE A 140 -7.08 10.04 -2.73
CA PHE A 140 -6.50 10.46 -1.46
C PHE A 140 -4.99 10.42 -1.52
N PHE A 141 -4.38 11.43 -0.91
CA PHE A 141 -2.95 11.57 -0.74
C PHE A 141 -2.52 10.95 0.58
N VAL A 142 -1.41 10.24 0.58
CA VAL A 142 -0.80 9.69 1.80
C VAL A 142 0.66 10.11 1.85
N MET A 143 1.08 10.67 2.99
CA MET A 143 2.49 10.89 3.32
C MET A 143 2.83 10.12 4.60
N VAL A 144 3.95 9.39 4.59
CA VAL A 144 4.43 8.63 5.75
C VAL A 144 5.88 8.98 6.02
N LEU A 145 6.17 9.48 7.23
CA LEU A 145 7.54 9.66 7.69
C LEU A 145 8.21 8.30 7.87
N CYS A 146 9.39 8.12 7.28
CA CYS A 146 10.03 6.82 7.18
C CYS A 146 10.60 6.29 8.50
N TYR A 147 10.92 7.15 9.46
CA TYR A 147 11.40 6.76 10.78
C TYR A 147 10.23 6.51 11.74
N SER A 148 9.45 7.55 12.07
CA SER A 148 8.37 7.46 13.06
C SER A 148 7.16 6.64 12.59
N ARG A 149 6.98 6.46 11.29
CA ARG A 149 5.75 5.93 10.68
C ARG A 149 4.54 6.85 10.88
N MET A 150 4.78 8.10 11.27
CA MET A 150 3.74 9.11 11.33
C MET A 150 3.12 9.29 9.96
N MET A 151 1.79 9.24 9.90
CA MET A 151 1.04 9.25 8.65
C MET A 151 0.14 10.46 8.56
N TYR A 152 0.07 11.03 7.36
CA TYR A 152 -0.91 12.02 6.94
C TYR A 152 -1.77 11.46 5.81
N LEU A 153 -3.05 11.78 5.81
CA LEU A 153 -4.04 11.37 4.82
C LEU A 153 -4.95 12.54 4.51
N GLU A 154 -5.19 12.82 3.23
CA GLU A 154 -6.10 13.85 2.76
C GLU A 154 -6.82 13.40 1.49
N PHE A 155 -8.12 13.66 1.41
CA PHE A 155 -8.95 13.33 0.25
C PHE A 155 -9.06 14.50 -0.71
N THR A 156 -9.01 14.21 -2.01
CA THR A 156 -9.13 15.18 -3.08
C THR A 156 -10.02 14.63 -4.19
N VAL A 157 -10.63 15.54 -4.96
CA VAL A 157 -11.43 15.19 -6.13
C VAL A 157 -10.59 15.09 -7.41
N SER A 158 -9.29 15.38 -7.32
CA SER A 158 -8.37 15.41 -8.46
C SER A 158 -6.94 15.16 -7.99
N GLN A 159 -6.06 14.71 -8.90
CA GLN A 159 -4.63 14.51 -8.66
C GLN A 159 -3.78 15.50 -9.47
N THR A 160 -4.27 16.73 -9.62
CA THR A 160 -3.52 17.80 -10.29
C THR A 160 -2.32 18.24 -9.49
N MET A 161 -1.44 19.05 -10.08
CA MET A 161 -0.27 19.60 -9.41
C MET A 161 -0.66 20.45 -8.20
N GLU A 162 -1.68 21.26 -8.32
CA GLU A 162 -2.18 22.14 -7.27
C GLU A 162 -2.61 21.32 -6.04
N HIS A 163 -3.39 20.26 -6.23
CA HIS A 163 -3.78 19.37 -5.14
C HIS A 163 -2.58 18.64 -4.55
N PHE A 164 -1.61 18.25 -5.39
CA PHE A 164 -0.41 17.57 -4.93
C PHE A 164 0.42 18.47 -4.01
N LEU A 165 0.63 19.74 -4.39
CA LEU A 165 1.35 20.72 -3.58
C LEU A 165 0.59 21.09 -2.31
N ALA A 166 -0.74 21.30 -2.42
CA ALA A 166 -1.59 21.60 -1.27
C ALA A 166 -1.53 20.48 -0.22
N CYS A 167 -1.67 19.22 -0.65
CA CYS A 167 -1.55 18.07 0.25
C CYS A 167 -0.19 17.98 0.93
N HIS A 168 0.90 18.37 0.25
CA HIS A 168 2.23 18.44 0.89
C HIS A 168 2.27 19.54 1.97
N GLN A 169 1.78 20.74 1.67
CA GLN A 169 1.71 21.83 2.65
C GLN A 169 0.92 21.42 3.89
N ASN A 170 -0.29 20.88 3.67
CA ASN A 170 -1.15 20.42 4.76
C ASN A 170 -0.50 19.27 5.57
N ALA A 171 0.29 18.40 4.93
CA ALA A 171 1.04 17.35 5.61
C ALA A 171 2.18 17.94 6.46
N PHE A 172 2.92 18.91 5.94
CA PHE A 172 3.99 19.60 6.69
C PHE A 172 3.44 20.36 7.88
N ASP A 173 2.32 21.05 7.72
CA ASP A 173 1.62 21.72 8.82
C ASP A 173 1.14 20.73 9.87
N TYR A 174 0.63 19.57 9.44
CA TYR A 174 0.21 18.50 10.35
C TYR A 174 1.37 17.92 11.16
N PHE A 175 2.54 17.72 10.55
CA PHE A 175 3.74 17.27 11.25
C PHE A 175 4.42 18.40 12.03
N GLY A 176 4.13 19.65 11.68
CA GLY A 176 4.77 20.86 12.21
C GLY A 176 6.24 20.97 11.79
N SER A 177 6.63 20.39 10.64
CA SER A 177 8.01 20.32 10.17
C SER A 177 8.08 19.60 8.80
N VAL A 178 9.25 19.66 8.14
CA VAL A 178 9.49 19.11 6.79
C VAL A 178 10.58 18.03 6.83
N PRO A 179 10.39 16.86 6.20
CA PRO A 179 11.44 15.85 6.06
C PRO A 179 12.53 16.32 5.09
N ARG A 180 13.79 15.91 5.30
CA ARG A 180 14.91 16.31 4.42
C ARG A 180 14.79 15.79 3.00
N LYS A 181 14.11 14.67 2.81
CA LYS A 181 13.94 14.01 1.53
C LYS A 181 12.49 13.51 1.38
N ILE A 182 11.93 13.66 0.20
CA ILE A 182 10.62 13.07 -0.12
C ILE A 182 10.78 12.09 -1.27
N MET A 183 10.47 10.84 -1.00
CA MET A 183 10.41 9.79 -2.01
C MET A 183 9.05 9.83 -2.70
N VAL A 184 9.07 10.04 -3.99
CA VAL A 184 7.90 10.08 -4.86
C VAL A 184 7.95 8.90 -5.83
N ASP A 185 6.77 8.32 -6.16
CA ASP A 185 6.70 7.44 -7.33
C ASP A 185 6.91 8.25 -8.61
N ASN A 186 7.01 7.56 -9.75
CA ASN A 186 7.09 8.20 -11.07
C ASN A 186 5.74 8.85 -11.46
N LEU A 187 5.18 9.64 -10.54
CA LEU A 187 3.97 10.43 -10.77
C LEU A 187 4.30 11.55 -11.78
N LYS A 188 3.46 11.71 -12.78
CA LYS A 188 3.60 12.80 -13.78
C LYS A 188 3.67 14.18 -13.14
N SER A 189 3.04 14.36 -11.97
CA SER A 189 3.12 15.60 -11.18
C SER A 189 4.53 15.88 -10.64
N ALA A 190 5.33 14.86 -10.35
CA ALA A 190 6.67 15.04 -9.77
C ALA A 190 7.79 14.81 -10.81
N VAL A 191 7.62 13.84 -11.71
CA VAL A 191 8.65 13.40 -12.66
C VAL A 191 8.09 13.45 -14.08
N LEU A 192 8.58 14.37 -14.90
CA LEU A 192 8.14 14.53 -16.29
C LEU A 192 8.68 13.44 -17.19
N ARG A 193 9.96 13.06 -16.99
CA ARG A 193 10.65 12.05 -17.80
C ARG A 193 11.66 11.28 -16.97
N ARG A 194 11.67 9.97 -17.14
CA ARG A 194 12.69 9.10 -16.57
C ARG A 194 13.15 8.06 -17.59
N ILE A 195 14.43 8.10 -17.90
CA ILE A 195 15.11 7.12 -18.74
C ILE A 195 16.09 6.36 -17.84
N THR A 196 16.18 5.04 -18.02
CA THR A 196 17.13 4.22 -17.28
C THR A 196 18.56 4.65 -17.61
N GLY A 197 19.34 5.01 -16.60
CA GLY A 197 20.73 5.49 -16.76
C GLY A 197 20.88 7.01 -16.87
N GLU A 198 19.78 7.77 -16.97
CA GLU A 198 19.80 9.24 -16.97
C GLU A 198 19.20 9.81 -15.67
N ALA A 199 19.58 11.05 -15.35
CA ALA A 199 18.96 11.79 -14.27
C ALA A 199 17.46 12.03 -14.59
N PRO A 200 16.55 11.89 -13.60
CA PRO A 200 15.13 12.16 -13.80
C PRO A 200 14.88 13.63 -14.08
N VAL A 201 14.04 13.93 -15.07
CA VAL A 201 13.57 15.29 -15.33
C VAL A 201 12.39 15.56 -14.39
N LEU A 202 12.63 16.41 -13.39
CA LEU A 202 11.62 16.80 -12.41
C LEU A 202 10.69 17.87 -12.98
N ASN A 203 9.46 17.92 -12.45
CA ASN A 203 8.55 19.02 -12.76
C ASN A 203 9.11 20.32 -12.15
N PRO A 204 9.27 21.42 -12.92
CA PRO A 204 9.85 22.67 -12.42
C PRO A 204 9.10 23.25 -11.23
N THR A 205 7.77 23.27 -11.25
CA THR A 205 6.94 23.77 -10.14
C THR A 205 7.15 22.96 -8.87
N TYR A 206 7.30 21.62 -8.98
CA TYR A 206 7.59 20.79 -7.82
C TYR A 206 9.01 20.99 -7.31
N LEU A 207 9.96 21.28 -8.21
CA LEU A 207 11.34 21.61 -7.84
C LEU A 207 11.40 22.95 -7.08
N ASP A 208 10.68 23.98 -7.54
CA ASP A 208 10.60 25.28 -6.87
C ASP A 208 9.93 25.15 -5.48
N PHE A 209 8.89 24.34 -5.41
CA PHE A 209 8.26 23.98 -4.14
C PHE A 209 9.25 23.30 -3.18
N ALA A 210 10.00 22.31 -3.67
CA ALA A 210 11.01 21.62 -2.86
C ALA A 210 12.10 22.55 -2.37
N ASN A 211 12.56 23.48 -3.21
CA ASN A 211 13.55 24.50 -2.83
C ASN A 211 13.02 25.44 -1.75
N THR A 212 11.75 25.84 -1.83
CA THR A 212 11.11 26.72 -0.82
C THR A 212 11.02 26.03 0.54
N TYR A 213 10.68 24.73 0.58
CA TYR A 213 10.59 23.95 1.82
C TYR A 213 11.91 23.30 2.24
N GLY A 214 12.96 23.37 1.42
CA GLY A 214 14.32 22.91 1.73
C GLY A 214 14.51 21.39 1.66
N PHE A 215 13.59 20.62 1.04
CA PHE A 215 13.73 19.18 0.91
C PHE A 215 14.25 18.75 -0.45
N THR A 216 14.82 17.54 -0.52
CA THR A 216 15.27 16.94 -1.76
C THR A 216 14.22 15.96 -2.31
N ILE A 217 13.92 16.04 -3.60
CA ILE A 217 13.04 15.09 -4.29
C ILE A 217 13.83 13.84 -4.65
N ALA A 218 13.35 12.66 -4.22
CA ALA A 218 13.95 11.36 -4.52
C ALA A 218 12.96 10.47 -5.28
N PRO A 219 12.99 10.45 -6.61
CA PRO A 219 12.16 9.51 -7.38
C PRO A 219 12.54 8.06 -7.09
N CYS A 220 11.56 7.20 -6.84
CA CYS A 220 11.78 5.76 -6.64
C CYS A 220 12.42 5.13 -7.89
N ASN A 221 13.25 4.12 -7.69
CA ASN A 221 13.85 3.40 -8.81
C ASN A 221 12.82 2.59 -9.58
N VAL A 222 12.98 2.53 -10.89
CA VAL A 222 12.09 1.75 -11.76
C VAL A 222 12.14 0.28 -11.32
N ARG A 223 10.98 -0.33 -11.05
CA ARG A 223 10.81 -1.72 -10.57
C ARG A 223 11.36 -2.02 -9.17
N ALA A 224 11.67 -1.01 -8.37
CA ALA A 224 12.13 -1.19 -6.98
C ALA A 224 10.96 -1.00 -5.99
N GLY A 225 9.93 -1.84 -6.08
CA GLY A 225 8.74 -1.79 -5.20
C GLY A 225 9.07 -1.90 -3.71
N ASN A 226 10.21 -2.50 -3.35
CA ASN A 226 10.71 -2.56 -1.98
C ASN A 226 11.11 -1.19 -1.40
N GLU A 227 11.45 -0.20 -2.23
CA GLU A 227 11.78 1.16 -1.78
C GLU A 227 10.54 1.90 -1.26
N LYS A 228 9.35 1.59 -1.80
CA LYS A 228 8.08 2.29 -1.53
C LYS A 228 7.20 1.61 -0.46
N GLY A 229 7.63 0.50 0.09
CA GLY A 229 6.81 -0.37 0.95
C GLY A 229 6.15 0.32 2.15
N ARG A 230 6.66 1.46 2.63
CA ARG A 230 6.09 2.18 3.79
C ARG A 230 4.80 2.90 3.43
N VAL A 231 4.81 3.66 2.35
CA VAL A 231 3.60 4.39 1.90
C VAL A 231 2.57 3.45 1.29
N GLU A 232 2.98 2.40 0.58
CA GLU A 232 2.06 1.36 0.09
C GLU A 232 1.33 0.66 1.24
N ASN A 233 2.04 0.36 2.33
CA ASN A 233 1.43 -0.14 3.56
C ASN A 233 0.49 0.88 4.20
N GLY A 234 0.83 2.18 4.16
CA GLY A 234 -0.01 3.28 4.61
C GLY A 234 -1.31 3.37 3.80
N VAL A 235 -1.22 3.36 2.47
CA VAL A 235 -2.38 3.33 1.55
C VAL A 235 -3.24 2.09 1.82
N GLY A 236 -2.61 0.92 1.95
CA GLY A 236 -3.31 -0.34 2.26
C GLY A 236 -4.00 -0.30 3.64
N TYR A 237 -3.37 0.32 4.63
CA TYR A 237 -3.93 0.48 5.97
C TYR A 237 -5.13 1.44 5.96
N ALA A 238 -5.02 2.59 5.28
CA ALA A 238 -6.13 3.53 5.11
C ALA A 238 -7.34 2.84 4.44
N LYS A 239 -7.12 2.09 3.36
CA LYS A 239 -8.19 1.35 2.67
C LYS A 239 -8.87 0.32 3.56
N LYS A 240 -8.13 -0.43 4.36
CA LYS A 240 -8.64 -1.55 5.15
C LYS A 240 -9.23 -1.13 6.49
N ASN A 241 -8.68 -0.09 7.11
CA ASN A 241 -9.03 0.31 8.47
C ASN A 241 -9.94 1.54 8.52
N PHE A 242 -9.73 2.52 7.62
CA PHE A 242 -10.53 3.74 7.59
C PHE A 242 -11.67 3.65 6.59
N LEU A 243 -11.38 3.29 5.33
CA LEU A 243 -12.36 3.35 4.25
C LEU A 243 -13.29 2.13 4.18
N ALA A 244 -12.84 0.96 4.62
CA ALA A 244 -13.66 -0.24 4.60
C ALA A 244 -14.85 -0.12 5.57
N GLY A 245 -16.06 -0.08 5.03
CA GLY A 245 -17.29 0.05 5.81
C GLY A 245 -17.62 1.48 6.25
N LEU A 246 -16.87 2.49 5.77
CA LEU A 246 -17.18 3.89 6.04
C LEU A 246 -18.35 4.33 5.16
N ASP A 247 -19.43 4.73 5.78
CA ASP A 247 -20.55 5.39 5.12
C ASP A 247 -20.26 6.91 5.07
N ILE A 248 -20.07 7.42 3.85
CA ILE A 248 -19.64 8.80 3.63
C ILE A 248 -20.81 9.57 3.02
N PRO A 249 -21.42 10.49 3.77
CA PRO A 249 -22.56 11.24 3.28
C PRO A 249 -22.18 12.21 2.14
N ASN A 250 -21.01 12.85 2.21
CA ASN A 250 -20.51 13.81 1.23
C ASN A 250 -18.99 13.95 1.29
N PHE A 251 -18.40 14.62 0.29
CA PHE A 251 -16.97 14.87 0.22
C PHE A 251 -16.44 15.73 1.39
N GLU A 252 -17.21 16.71 1.83
CA GLU A 252 -16.81 17.68 2.86
C GLU A 252 -16.57 17.03 4.22
N ALA A 253 -17.31 15.96 4.53
CA ALA A 253 -17.16 15.21 5.77
C ALA A 253 -15.90 14.32 5.82
N LEU A 254 -15.29 14.02 4.66
CA LEU A 254 -14.17 13.07 4.57
C LEU A 254 -12.90 13.53 5.27
N ASN A 255 -12.43 14.74 5.00
CA ASN A 255 -11.18 15.24 5.56
C ASN A 255 -11.26 15.48 7.07
N PRO A 256 -12.36 16.02 7.65
CA PRO A 256 -12.56 16.04 9.09
C PRO A 256 -12.52 14.64 9.72
N ALA A 257 -13.23 13.66 9.14
CA ALA A 257 -13.24 12.28 9.63
C ALA A 257 -11.83 11.64 9.54
N ALA A 258 -11.11 11.86 8.45
CA ALA A 258 -9.74 11.41 8.29
C ALA A 258 -8.79 12.01 9.36
N ARG A 259 -8.97 13.28 9.70
CA ARG A 259 -8.18 13.96 10.74
C ARG A 259 -8.40 13.33 12.11
N ILE A 260 -9.65 13.03 12.46
CA ILE A 260 -9.99 12.33 13.70
C ILE A 260 -9.36 10.95 13.71
N TRP A 261 -9.55 10.17 12.65
CA TRP A 261 -8.95 8.84 12.53
C TRP A 261 -7.42 8.85 12.61
N LEU A 262 -6.75 9.83 11.98
CA LEU A 262 -5.30 10.00 12.09
C LEU A 262 -4.85 10.22 13.53
N ASN A 263 -5.55 11.08 14.27
CA ASN A 263 -5.19 11.47 15.63
C ASN A 263 -5.53 10.41 16.68
N GLU A 264 -6.64 9.71 16.52
CA GLU A 264 -7.18 8.80 17.54
C GLU A 264 -6.86 7.33 17.27
N VAL A 265 -6.60 6.96 16.00
CA VAL A 265 -6.39 5.57 15.61
C VAL A 265 -5.04 5.37 14.92
N ALA A 266 -4.82 6.02 13.78
CA ALA A 266 -3.70 5.67 12.92
C ALA A 266 -2.33 5.96 13.57
N ASN A 267 -2.17 7.13 14.17
CA ASN A 267 -0.88 7.59 14.70
C ASN A 267 -0.65 7.26 16.18
N VAL A 268 -1.67 6.75 16.86
CA VAL A 268 -1.57 6.33 18.28
C VAL A 268 -1.51 4.81 18.46
N ARG A 269 -1.74 4.02 17.39
CA ARG A 269 -1.63 2.57 17.43
C ARG A 269 -0.19 2.13 17.69
N ILE A 270 0.00 0.96 18.27
CA ILE A 270 1.32 0.30 18.27
C ILE A 270 1.60 -0.21 16.85
N HIS A 271 2.61 0.37 16.20
CA HIS A 271 2.97 0.00 14.84
C HIS A 271 3.66 -1.38 14.80
N GLY A 272 3.21 -2.25 13.89
CA GLY A 272 3.64 -3.64 13.83
C GLY A 272 5.16 -3.86 13.65
N GLU A 273 5.84 -2.94 12.96
CA GLU A 273 7.28 -3.01 12.71
C GLU A 273 8.10 -2.35 13.82
N THR A 274 7.76 -1.13 14.20
CA THR A 274 8.53 -0.35 15.19
C THR A 274 8.20 -0.73 16.64
N ARG A 275 7.06 -1.40 16.87
CA ARG A 275 6.54 -1.76 18.20
C ARG A 275 6.33 -0.55 19.13
N LYS A 276 6.32 0.65 18.58
CA LYS A 276 6.07 1.92 19.26
C LYS A 276 4.91 2.66 18.57
N LYS A 277 4.34 3.65 19.21
CA LYS A 277 3.34 4.54 18.61
C LYS A 277 4.01 5.53 17.69
N PRO A 278 3.48 5.77 16.46
CA PRO A 278 4.04 6.77 15.55
C PRO A 278 4.19 8.17 16.18
N ILE A 279 3.21 8.60 16.96
CA ILE A 279 3.24 9.92 17.62
C ILE A 279 4.38 10.05 18.65
N ASP A 280 4.74 8.97 19.34
CA ASP A 280 5.84 9.00 20.31
C ASP A 280 7.19 9.03 19.58
N LEU A 281 7.32 8.25 18.49
CA LEU A 281 8.50 8.30 17.62
C LEU A 281 8.65 9.64 16.90
N LEU A 282 7.54 10.35 16.59
CA LEU A 282 7.60 11.69 16.04
C LEU A 282 8.28 12.66 16.99
N LYS A 283 8.10 12.54 18.31
CA LYS A 283 8.80 13.38 19.30
C LYS A 283 10.31 13.19 19.22
N GLU A 284 10.77 11.96 19.00
CA GLU A 284 12.19 11.64 18.78
C GLU A 284 12.69 12.17 17.43
N GLU A 285 11.84 12.12 16.37
CA GLU A 285 12.18 12.53 15.01
C GLU A 285 12.18 14.05 14.81
N LYS A 286 11.30 14.78 15.51
CA LYS A 286 11.02 16.20 15.31
C LYS A 286 12.27 17.11 15.33
N PRO A 287 13.26 16.94 16.23
CA PRO A 287 14.48 17.74 16.22
C PRO A 287 15.34 17.58 14.95
N HIS A 288 15.14 16.52 14.19
CA HIS A 288 15.91 16.19 12.98
C HIS A 288 15.21 16.60 11.68
N LEU A 289 13.95 17.00 11.77
CA LEU A 289 13.18 17.54 10.64
C LEU A 289 13.56 19.01 10.40
N LEU A 290 13.30 19.50 9.18
CA LEU A 290 13.49 20.90 8.84
C LEU A 290 12.33 21.74 9.40
N PRO A 291 12.57 23.00 9.77
CA PRO A 291 11.50 23.91 10.17
C PRO A 291 10.60 24.25 8.97
N LEU A 292 9.38 24.64 9.27
CA LEU A 292 8.49 25.22 8.25
C LEU A 292 9.07 26.56 7.78
N PRO A 293 8.98 26.87 6.48
CA PRO A 293 9.41 28.18 5.98
C PRO A 293 8.50 29.29 6.52
N PRO A 294 9.02 30.53 6.67
CA PRO A 294 8.23 31.66 7.17
C PRO A 294 7.08 32.07 6.23
N HIS A 295 7.21 31.74 4.95
CA HIS A 295 6.18 31.99 3.92
C HIS A 295 5.85 30.70 3.20
N CYS A 296 4.55 30.41 3.05
CA CYS A 296 4.08 29.28 2.26
C CYS A 296 4.36 29.52 0.77
N PHE A 297 4.65 28.44 0.06
CA PHE A 297 4.72 28.48 -1.40
C PHE A 297 3.34 28.82 -1.98
N ASP A 298 3.31 29.75 -2.93
CA ASP A 298 2.06 30.07 -3.65
C ASP A 298 1.75 28.96 -4.67
N ILE A 299 0.66 28.24 -4.43
CA ILE A 299 0.21 27.12 -5.27
C ILE A 299 -0.62 27.64 -6.45
N ALA A 300 -1.03 28.91 -6.45
CA ALA A 300 -1.90 29.46 -7.48
C ALA A 300 -1.27 29.29 -8.88
N ASN A 301 -2.05 28.77 -9.79
CA ASN A 301 -1.64 28.69 -11.19
C ASN A 301 -1.84 30.07 -11.86
N VAL A 302 -0.75 30.79 -12.07
CA VAL A 302 -0.77 32.11 -12.69
C VAL A 302 -0.75 31.95 -14.22
N THR A 303 -1.83 32.29 -14.87
CA THR A 303 -1.94 32.32 -16.34
C THR A 303 -2.11 33.74 -16.84
N GLN A 304 -1.43 34.07 -17.93
CA GLN A 304 -1.62 35.34 -18.59
C GLN A 304 -2.86 35.23 -19.51
N ALA A 305 -3.84 36.12 -19.30
CA ALA A 305 -5.02 36.19 -20.12
C ALA A 305 -5.24 37.62 -20.63
N ARG A 306 -5.67 37.76 -21.87
CA ARG A 306 -6.01 39.05 -22.47
C ARG A 306 -7.51 39.32 -22.30
N ALA A 307 -7.87 40.45 -21.70
CA ALA A 307 -9.26 40.85 -21.60
C ALA A 307 -9.82 41.23 -22.98
N SER A 308 -11.03 40.75 -23.27
CA SER A 308 -11.80 41.10 -24.47
C SER A 308 -12.28 42.54 -24.40
N SER A 309 -12.84 43.03 -25.53
CA SER A 309 -13.53 44.37 -25.57
C SER A 309 -14.67 44.48 -24.59
N LEU A 310 -15.26 43.38 -24.18
CA LEU A 310 -16.35 43.28 -23.20
C LEU A 310 -15.87 43.13 -21.74
N PHE A 311 -14.60 43.44 -21.47
CA PHE A 311 -13.98 43.28 -20.13
C PHE A 311 -14.12 41.87 -19.56
N ARG A 312 -13.95 40.85 -20.42
CA ARG A 312 -13.97 39.44 -20.01
C ARG A 312 -12.66 38.73 -20.35
N ILE A 313 -12.21 37.87 -19.46
CA ILE A 313 -11.17 36.90 -19.70
C ILE A 313 -11.81 35.50 -19.83
N ALA A 314 -11.25 34.66 -20.70
CA ALA A 314 -11.62 33.24 -20.80
C ALA A 314 -10.61 32.42 -20.00
N LEU A 315 -11.10 31.56 -19.10
CA LEU A 315 -10.31 30.60 -18.33
C LEU A 315 -11.12 29.31 -18.20
N ASP A 316 -10.55 28.19 -18.58
CA ASP A 316 -11.17 26.85 -18.50
C ASP A 316 -12.60 26.79 -19.07
N SER A 317 -12.76 27.36 -20.27
CA SER A 317 -14.07 27.46 -20.98
C SER A 317 -15.13 28.35 -20.31
N ASN A 318 -14.79 29.04 -19.24
CA ASN A 318 -15.64 30.01 -18.58
C ASN A 318 -15.21 31.46 -18.91
N HIS A 319 -16.11 32.41 -18.76
CA HIS A 319 -15.84 33.83 -18.96
C HIS A 319 -16.01 34.59 -17.65
N TYR A 320 -14.95 35.27 -17.24
CA TYR A 320 -14.92 36.07 -16.01
C TYR A 320 -14.86 37.55 -16.34
N SER A 321 -15.66 38.36 -15.69
CA SER A 321 -15.64 39.81 -15.82
C SER A 321 -14.41 40.38 -15.10
N VAL A 322 -13.73 41.34 -15.71
CA VAL A 322 -12.60 42.03 -15.11
C VAL A 322 -12.93 43.54 -14.98
N PRO A 323 -12.50 44.22 -13.90
CA PRO A 323 -12.68 45.64 -13.73
C PRO A 323 -12.09 46.45 -14.91
N ALA A 324 -12.76 47.51 -15.32
CA ALA A 324 -12.35 48.36 -16.44
C ALA A 324 -10.92 48.93 -16.35
N PRO A 325 -10.38 49.31 -15.18
CA PRO A 325 -9.00 49.77 -15.05
C PRO A 325 -7.94 48.77 -15.49
N ILE A 326 -8.21 47.46 -15.33
CA ILE A 326 -7.25 46.39 -15.65
C ILE A 326 -7.06 46.24 -17.17
N ARG A 327 -8.04 46.61 -17.99
CA ARG A 327 -7.92 46.54 -19.46
C ARG A 327 -6.98 47.61 -20.04
N ARG A 328 -6.82 48.77 -19.38
CA ARG A 328 -6.06 49.90 -19.87
C ARG A 328 -4.57 49.87 -19.60
N GLY A 329 -4.05 48.79 -19.05
CA GLY A 329 -2.60 48.56 -18.97
C GLY A 329 -2.03 48.47 -20.40
N ALA A 330 -1.75 49.62 -21.00
CA ALA A 330 -0.91 49.72 -22.19
C ALA A 330 0.43 49.05 -21.86
N PRO A 331 1.12 48.40 -22.79
CA PRO A 331 2.46 47.88 -22.58
C PRO A 331 3.37 49.07 -22.27
N HIS A 332 3.70 49.28 -21.00
CA HIS A 332 4.78 50.18 -20.62
C HIS A 332 6.08 49.50 -21.05
N PRO A 333 7.00 50.16 -21.73
CA PRO A 333 8.25 49.59 -22.22
C PRO A 333 9.25 49.20 -21.10
N GLN A 334 8.88 49.30 -19.85
CA GLN A 334 9.62 48.81 -18.70
C GLN A 334 8.71 47.92 -17.88
N GLY A 335 9.00 46.61 -17.90
CA GLY A 335 8.21 45.55 -17.30
C GLY A 335 7.84 45.78 -15.83
N ILE A 336 6.62 46.25 -15.62
CA ILE A 336 5.93 46.22 -14.35
C ILE A 336 4.79 45.22 -14.49
N SER A 337 4.86 44.16 -13.76
CA SER A 337 3.89 43.08 -13.64
C SER A 337 2.51 43.63 -13.32
N GLY A 338 1.53 43.30 -14.17
CA GLY A 338 0.10 43.58 -13.91
C GLY A 338 -0.33 42.87 -12.61
N GLN A 339 -1.26 43.51 -11.89
CA GLN A 339 -1.85 42.94 -10.67
C GLN A 339 -2.46 41.57 -10.97
N ALA A 340 -2.02 40.55 -10.23
CA ALA A 340 -2.60 39.22 -10.24
C ALA A 340 -4.03 39.30 -9.67
N LEU A 341 -5.01 38.83 -10.43
CA LEU A 341 -6.38 38.62 -9.95
C LEU A 341 -6.44 37.20 -9.37
N HIS A 342 -6.61 37.09 -8.08
CA HIS A 342 -6.95 35.81 -7.45
C HIS A 342 -8.42 35.51 -7.70
N LEU A 343 -8.72 34.50 -8.52
CA LEU A 343 -10.04 33.90 -8.62
C LEU A 343 -10.10 32.75 -7.62
N SER A 344 -10.77 32.99 -6.49
CA SER A 344 -11.06 31.97 -5.46
C SER A 344 -12.19 31.04 -5.88
#